data_7c9da2bb1ea1e1443e66d1954d217233
#
_entry.id   7c9da2bb1ea1e1443e66d1954d217233
#
_cell.length_a   1.000
_cell.length_b   1.000
_cell.length_c   1.000
_cell.angle_alpha   90.00
_cell.angle_beta   90.00
_cell.angle_gamma   90.00
#
_symmetry.space_group_name_H-M   'P 1'
#
loop_
_entity.id
_entity.type
_entity.pdbx_description
1 polymer ?
#
loop_
_entity_poly.entity_id
_entity_poly.type
_entity_poly.pdbx_seq_one_letter_code
_entity_poly.pdbx_strand_id
1 'polypeptide(L)'
;LRRSSAASDVYKRQIMMRIVDVLYGLPFIIFIILLMVIFGRNIWLLFAAIGAVEWLTMARIVRAQVIGLKNQEFVQAAQVMGVSNFSMFRRHILPNILGPIAVYATLTIPQVMLLEAFLSFLGLGIQPPMSSWGTLIRYGVESMEEHYWLLIYPGLTFTITLFALNFFGD
;
A
#
# COMPACT_ATOMS: atom_id res chain seq x y z
N LEU A 1 21.27 26.31 -21.49
CA LEU A 1 20.32 26.37 -20.36
C LEU A 1 19.38 25.14 -20.26
N ARG A 2 18.95 24.52 -21.37
CA ARG A 2 18.10 23.29 -21.33
C ARG A 2 18.80 22.02 -20.85
N ARG A 3 20.12 21.87 -21.04
CA ARG A 3 20.89 20.70 -20.59
C ARG A 3 21.09 20.66 -19.07
N SER A 4 21.17 21.80 -18.39
CA SER A 4 21.35 21.86 -16.93
C SER A 4 20.05 21.44 -16.19
N SER A 5 18.89 21.79 -16.73
CA SER A 5 17.59 21.41 -16.19
C SER A 5 17.35 19.89 -16.28
N ALA A 6 17.67 19.27 -17.42
CA ALA A 6 17.53 17.83 -17.58
C ALA A 6 18.46 17.02 -16.65
N ALA A 7 19.69 17.50 -16.42
CA ALA A 7 20.61 16.90 -15.47
C ALA A 7 20.09 17.02 -14.02
N SER A 8 19.58 18.20 -13.63
CA SER A 8 19.03 18.41 -12.28
C SER A 8 17.79 17.53 -12.02
N ASP A 9 16.96 17.29 -13.03
CA ASP A 9 15.78 16.42 -12.91
C ASP A 9 16.17 14.93 -12.78
N VAL A 10 17.24 14.51 -13.45
CA VAL A 10 17.80 13.16 -13.30
C VAL A 10 18.36 12.97 -11.89
N TYR A 11 19.11 13.95 -11.36
CA TYR A 11 19.64 13.88 -9.99
C TYR A 11 18.53 13.85 -8.93
N LYS A 12 17.53 14.71 -9.04
CA LYS A 12 16.38 14.71 -8.10
C LYS A 12 15.66 13.36 -8.11
N ARG A 13 15.40 12.83 -9.29
CA ARG A 13 14.78 11.50 -9.44
C ARG A 13 15.66 10.40 -8.82
N GLN A 14 16.96 10.45 -9.03
CA GLN A 14 17.91 9.48 -8.50
C GLN A 14 17.97 9.53 -6.97
N ILE A 15 18.01 10.74 -6.36
CA ILE A 15 17.98 10.91 -4.91
C ILE A 15 16.66 10.40 -4.33
N MET A 16 15.52 10.76 -4.91
CA MET A 16 14.21 10.26 -4.45
C MET A 16 14.14 8.72 -4.49
N MET A 17 14.64 8.10 -5.56
CA MET A 17 14.66 6.64 -5.66
C MET A 17 15.63 6.00 -4.65
N ARG A 18 16.75 6.63 -4.33
CA ARG A 18 17.68 6.17 -3.28
C ARG A 18 17.05 6.21 -1.90
N ILE A 19 16.30 7.26 -1.56
CA ILE A 19 15.54 7.34 -0.31
C ILE A 19 14.52 6.22 -0.24
N VAL A 20 13.79 5.98 -1.32
CA VAL A 20 12.83 4.87 -1.43
C VAL A 20 13.53 3.52 -1.24
N ASP A 21 14.69 3.30 -1.85
CA ASP A 21 15.43 2.04 -1.74
C ASP A 21 15.99 1.80 -0.33
N VAL A 22 16.44 2.85 0.36
CA VAL A 22 16.89 2.78 1.76
C VAL A 22 15.71 2.46 2.69
N LEU A 23 14.56 3.11 2.51
CA LEU A 23 13.36 2.81 3.29
C LEU A 23 12.86 1.38 3.06
N TYR A 24 13.02 0.86 1.84
CA TYR A 24 12.65 -0.52 1.50
C TYR A 24 13.62 -1.59 2.04
N GLY A 25 14.87 -1.20 2.33
CA GLY A 25 15.87 -2.08 2.97
C GLY A 25 15.61 -2.35 4.45
N LEU A 26 14.79 -1.51 5.10
CA LEU A 26 14.38 -1.74 6.49
C LEU A 26 13.22 -2.75 6.54
N PRO A 27 13.22 -3.72 7.47
CA PRO A 27 12.08 -4.57 7.73
C PRO A 27 10.87 -3.70 8.11
N PHE A 28 9.93 -3.59 7.20
CA PHE A 28 8.83 -2.64 7.27
C PHE A 28 8.01 -2.71 8.58
N ILE A 29 7.72 -3.93 9.03
CA ILE A 29 7.00 -4.14 10.30
C ILE A 29 7.76 -3.54 11.48
N ILE A 30 9.09 -3.69 11.51
CA ILE A 30 9.95 -3.13 12.55
C ILE A 30 9.89 -1.59 12.53
N PHE A 31 9.87 -0.98 11.34
CA PHE A 31 9.74 0.47 11.21
C PHE A 31 8.40 0.99 11.77
N ILE A 32 7.28 0.32 11.48
CA ILE A 32 5.98 0.69 12.06
C ILE A 32 5.98 0.52 13.58
N ILE A 33 6.53 -0.60 14.08
CA ILE A 33 6.63 -0.86 15.52
C ILE A 33 7.41 0.26 16.22
N LEU A 34 8.57 0.63 15.68
CA LEU A 34 9.38 1.74 16.21
C LEU A 34 8.62 3.07 16.20
N LEU A 35 7.92 3.39 15.11
CA LEU A 35 7.09 4.59 15.04
C LEU A 35 6.02 4.60 16.13
N MET A 36 5.30 3.49 16.32
CA MET A 36 4.26 3.37 17.32
C MET A 36 4.80 3.44 18.76
N VAL A 37 6.00 2.92 19.00
CA VAL A 37 6.67 2.99 20.31
C VAL A 37 7.15 4.41 20.63
N ILE A 38 7.72 5.12 19.65
CA ILE A 38 8.31 6.45 19.85
C ILE A 38 7.24 7.55 19.90
N PHE A 39 6.27 7.54 18.98
CA PHE A 39 5.27 8.61 18.83
C PHE A 39 3.94 8.30 19.52
N GLY A 40 3.83 7.12 20.13
CA GLY A 40 2.62 6.68 20.81
C GLY A 40 1.66 5.92 19.90
N ARG A 41 0.74 5.17 20.53
CA ARG A 41 -0.22 4.28 19.87
C ARG A 41 -1.42 5.08 19.38
N ASN A 42 -1.30 5.66 18.19
CA ASN A 42 -2.34 6.47 17.58
C ASN A 42 -2.79 5.84 16.27
N ILE A 43 -4.12 5.70 16.08
CA ILE A 43 -4.72 5.11 14.88
C ILE A 43 -4.32 5.86 13.60
N TRP A 44 -4.25 7.19 13.64
CA TRP A 44 -3.86 8.01 12.49
C TRP A 44 -2.40 7.79 12.11
N LEU A 45 -1.53 7.63 13.10
CA LEU A 45 -0.13 7.33 12.87
C LEU A 45 0.03 5.94 12.25
N LEU A 46 -0.73 4.95 12.73
CA LEU A 46 -0.76 3.59 12.19
C LEU A 46 -1.14 3.61 10.71
N PHE A 47 -2.28 4.23 10.37
CA PHE A 47 -2.73 4.30 8.98
C PHE A 47 -1.79 5.12 8.10
N ALA A 48 -1.22 6.20 8.60
CA ALA A 48 -0.23 6.97 7.87
C ALA A 48 1.04 6.16 7.58
N ALA A 49 1.52 5.37 8.54
CA ALA A 49 2.70 4.52 8.38
C ALA A 49 2.44 3.39 7.37
N ILE A 50 1.30 2.68 7.49
CA ILE A 50 0.90 1.64 6.53
C ILE A 50 0.74 2.25 5.14
N GLY A 51 0.00 3.36 5.02
CA GLY A 51 -0.24 4.03 3.74
C GLY A 51 1.02 4.55 3.08
N ALA A 52 2.01 5.03 3.85
CA ALA A 52 3.29 5.48 3.31
C ALA A 52 4.05 4.36 2.60
N VAL A 53 3.94 3.11 3.07
CA VAL A 53 4.62 1.98 2.45
C VAL A 53 3.83 1.40 1.28
N GLU A 54 2.55 1.24 1.44
CA GLU A 54 1.70 0.79 0.33
C GLU A 54 1.79 1.78 -0.85
N TRP A 55 1.91 3.08 -0.55
CA TRP A 55 2.15 4.09 -1.58
C TRP A 55 3.45 3.86 -2.37
N LEU A 56 4.53 3.45 -1.69
CA LEU A 56 5.80 3.16 -2.36
C LEU A 56 5.67 2.01 -3.35
N THR A 57 4.97 0.95 -2.97
CA THR A 57 4.72 -0.21 -3.83
C THR A 57 3.83 0.17 -5.01
N MET A 58 2.73 0.88 -4.77
CA MET A 58 1.85 1.38 -5.81
C MET A 58 2.60 2.28 -6.81
N ALA A 59 3.46 3.18 -6.32
CA ALA A 59 4.25 4.07 -7.17
C ALA A 59 5.19 3.29 -8.11
N ARG A 60 5.78 2.18 -7.67
CA ARG A 60 6.61 1.32 -8.50
C ARG A 60 5.79 0.62 -9.59
N ILE A 61 4.62 0.10 -9.25
CA ILE A 61 3.71 -0.56 -10.18
C ILE A 61 3.23 0.41 -11.25
N VAL A 62 2.72 1.56 -10.85
CA VAL A 62 2.28 2.61 -11.77
C VAL A 62 3.41 3.04 -12.70
N ARG A 63 4.62 3.21 -12.16
CA ARG A 63 5.80 3.53 -12.97
C ARG A 63 6.10 2.45 -14.01
N ALA A 64 6.07 1.18 -13.62
CA ALA A 64 6.32 0.06 -14.53
C ALA A 64 5.27 0.01 -15.66
N GLN A 65 4.00 0.18 -15.32
CA GLN A 65 2.90 0.24 -16.30
C GLN A 65 3.07 1.42 -17.28
N VAL A 66 3.39 2.61 -16.78
CA VAL A 66 3.62 3.79 -17.64
C VAL A 66 4.80 3.58 -18.57
N ILE A 67 5.89 2.97 -18.10
CA ILE A 67 7.06 2.67 -18.95
C ILE A 67 6.69 1.66 -20.04
N GLY A 68 5.94 0.61 -19.70
CA GLY A 68 5.45 -0.38 -20.66
C GLY A 68 4.57 0.26 -21.74
N LEU A 69 3.61 1.11 -21.34
CA LEU A 69 2.71 1.78 -22.26
C LEU A 69 3.41 2.78 -23.19
N LYS A 70 4.45 3.47 -22.71
CA LYS A 70 5.23 4.40 -23.54
C LYS A 70 5.88 3.74 -24.76
N ASN A 71 6.13 2.45 -24.67
CA ASN A 71 6.76 1.67 -25.74
C ASN A 71 5.73 1.06 -26.71
N GLN A 72 4.43 1.25 -26.46
CA GLN A 72 3.37 0.76 -27.33
C GLN A 72 3.22 1.62 -28.58
N GLU A 73 2.88 0.97 -29.68
CA GLU A 73 2.77 1.60 -31.00
C GLU A 73 1.77 2.76 -31.05
N PHE A 74 0.63 2.63 -30.37
CA PHE A 74 -0.39 3.69 -30.33
C PHE A 74 0.09 4.96 -29.61
N VAL A 75 0.96 4.82 -28.59
CA VAL A 75 1.56 5.96 -27.91
C VAL A 75 2.62 6.62 -28.80
N GLN A 76 3.44 5.82 -29.48
CA GLN A 76 4.44 6.33 -30.41
C GLN A 76 3.76 7.05 -31.60
N ALA A 77 2.71 6.47 -32.17
CA ALA A 77 1.93 7.11 -33.23
C ALA A 77 1.35 8.47 -32.79
N ALA A 78 0.75 8.53 -31.59
CA ALA A 78 0.24 9.77 -31.04
C ALA A 78 1.34 10.84 -30.82
N GLN A 79 2.57 10.42 -30.45
CA GLN A 79 3.73 11.32 -30.33
C GLN A 79 4.13 11.90 -31.68
N VAL A 80 4.17 11.05 -32.73
CA VAL A 80 4.49 11.48 -34.10
C VAL A 80 3.45 12.47 -34.62
N MET A 81 2.17 12.29 -34.27
CA MET A 81 1.07 13.22 -34.60
C MET A 81 1.14 14.54 -33.80
N GLY A 82 2.12 14.75 -32.93
CA GLY A 82 2.31 16.01 -32.19
C GLY A 82 1.37 16.17 -30.99
N VAL A 83 0.79 15.11 -30.46
CA VAL A 83 -0.07 15.16 -29.26
C VAL A 83 0.76 15.63 -28.06
N SER A 84 0.27 16.64 -27.32
CA SER A 84 0.96 17.17 -26.14
C SER A 84 1.09 16.13 -25.04
N ASN A 85 2.16 16.22 -24.21
CA ASN A 85 2.44 15.28 -23.12
C ASN A 85 1.26 15.15 -22.12
N PHE A 86 0.56 16.23 -21.84
CA PHE A 86 -0.60 16.20 -20.93
C PHE A 86 -1.79 15.48 -21.57
N SER A 87 -2.07 15.73 -22.85
CA SER A 87 -3.12 15.04 -23.60
C SER A 87 -2.80 13.56 -23.76
N MET A 88 -1.53 13.23 -24.02
CA MET A 88 -1.02 11.86 -24.05
C MET A 88 -1.26 11.14 -22.73
N PHE A 89 -0.89 11.77 -21.61
CA PHE A 89 -1.13 11.20 -20.28
C PHE A 89 -2.63 10.97 -20.04
N ARG A 90 -3.47 12.00 -20.24
CA ARG A 90 -4.87 11.93 -19.86
C ARG A 90 -5.71 11.00 -20.76
N ARG A 91 -5.43 10.96 -22.08
CA ARG A 91 -6.26 10.22 -23.05
C ARG A 91 -5.75 8.82 -23.38
N HIS A 92 -4.43 8.62 -23.26
CA HIS A 92 -3.81 7.37 -23.71
C HIS A 92 -3.17 6.58 -22.57
N ILE A 93 -2.49 7.22 -21.62
CA ILE A 93 -1.79 6.50 -20.54
C ILE A 93 -2.74 6.23 -19.37
N LEU A 94 -3.35 7.26 -18.81
CA LEU A 94 -4.17 7.15 -17.60
C LEU A 94 -5.30 6.11 -17.73
N PRO A 95 -6.13 6.10 -18.79
CA PRO A 95 -7.20 5.10 -18.89
C PRO A 95 -6.69 3.66 -18.94
N ASN A 96 -5.52 3.44 -19.57
CA ASN A 96 -4.94 2.11 -19.70
C ASN A 96 -4.28 1.58 -18.42
N ILE A 97 -3.87 2.45 -17.50
CA ILE A 97 -3.30 2.04 -16.20
C ILE A 97 -4.35 1.92 -15.10
N LEU A 98 -5.55 2.49 -15.25
CA LEU A 98 -6.59 2.45 -14.22
C LEU A 98 -7.03 1.03 -13.88
N GLY A 99 -7.17 0.15 -14.88
CA GLY A 99 -7.50 -1.25 -14.67
C GLY A 99 -6.48 -1.96 -13.75
N PRO A 100 -5.21 -2.07 -14.15
CA PRO A 100 -4.16 -2.62 -13.30
C PRO A 100 -4.05 -1.96 -11.91
N ILE A 101 -4.24 -0.64 -11.79
CA ILE A 101 -4.23 0.05 -10.51
C ILE A 101 -5.41 -0.40 -9.64
N ALA A 102 -6.62 -0.50 -10.20
CA ALA A 102 -7.80 -0.93 -9.46
C ALA A 102 -7.66 -2.36 -8.93
N VAL A 103 -7.19 -3.30 -9.75
CA VAL A 103 -6.91 -4.68 -9.34
C VAL A 103 -5.89 -4.71 -8.20
N TYR A 104 -4.78 -3.98 -8.35
CA TYR A 104 -3.76 -3.96 -7.31
C TYR A 104 -4.27 -3.33 -6.02
N ALA A 105 -5.05 -2.24 -6.11
CA ALA A 105 -5.63 -1.59 -4.95
C ALA A 105 -6.59 -2.52 -4.19
N THR A 106 -7.42 -3.29 -4.89
CA THR A 106 -8.31 -4.28 -4.26
C THR A 106 -7.55 -5.41 -3.58
N LEU A 107 -6.49 -5.93 -4.19
CA LEU A 107 -5.63 -6.97 -3.59
C LEU A 107 -4.80 -6.46 -2.40
N THR A 108 -4.54 -5.15 -2.33
CA THR A 108 -3.85 -4.53 -1.19
C THR A 108 -4.73 -4.46 0.07
N ILE A 109 -6.06 -4.38 -0.07
CA ILE A 109 -6.98 -4.27 1.09
C ILE A 109 -6.80 -5.42 2.09
N PRO A 110 -6.87 -6.71 1.71
CA PRO A 110 -6.68 -7.81 2.66
C PRO A 110 -5.28 -7.83 3.28
N GLN A 111 -4.26 -7.41 2.56
CA GLN A 111 -2.89 -7.30 3.08
C GLN A 111 -2.79 -6.24 4.18
N VAL A 112 -3.37 -5.06 3.96
CA VAL A 112 -3.42 -3.98 4.95
C VAL A 112 -4.25 -4.37 6.17
N MET A 113 -5.39 -5.06 5.97
CA MET A 113 -6.22 -5.58 7.06
C MET A 113 -5.45 -6.60 7.91
N LEU A 114 -4.71 -7.51 7.29
CA LEU A 114 -3.89 -8.50 7.99
C LEU A 114 -2.79 -7.83 8.81
N LEU A 115 -2.13 -6.83 8.23
CA LEU A 115 -1.07 -6.08 8.90
C LEU A 115 -1.60 -5.27 10.09
N GLU A 116 -2.74 -4.59 9.93
CA GLU A 116 -3.42 -3.89 11.02
C GLU A 116 -3.81 -4.85 12.14
N ALA A 117 -4.46 -5.97 11.80
CA ALA A 117 -4.86 -6.97 12.77
C ALA A 117 -3.67 -7.56 13.54
N PHE A 118 -2.55 -7.81 12.85
CA PHE A 118 -1.32 -8.27 13.50
C PHE A 118 -0.74 -7.25 14.48
N LEU A 119 -0.65 -5.97 14.09
CA LEU A 119 -0.18 -4.90 14.97
C LEU A 119 -1.11 -4.66 16.16
N SER A 120 -2.42 -4.72 15.93
CA SER A 120 -3.43 -4.62 16.99
C SER A 120 -3.39 -5.80 17.94
N PHE A 121 -3.17 -7.03 17.43
CA PHE A 121 -2.92 -8.21 18.24
C PHE A 121 -1.71 -8.04 19.16
N LEU A 122 -0.62 -7.47 18.68
CA LEU A 122 0.56 -7.13 19.49
C LEU A 122 0.32 -5.96 20.47
N GLY A 123 -0.87 -5.34 20.45
CA GLY A 123 -1.20 -4.20 21.29
C GLY A 123 -0.61 -2.87 20.82
N LEU A 124 -0.11 -2.82 19.58
CA LEU A 124 0.47 -1.62 18.98
C LEU A 124 -0.51 -0.90 18.03
N GLY A 125 -1.63 -1.54 17.68
CA GLY A 125 -2.64 -0.99 16.79
C GLY A 125 -3.71 -0.16 17.50
N ILE A 126 -4.96 -0.46 17.20
CA ILE A 126 -6.15 0.24 17.71
C ILE A 126 -6.28 0.07 19.21
N GLN A 127 -6.54 1.20 19.92
CA GLN A 127 -6.68 1.25 21.36
C GLN A 127 -8.15 1.45 21.77
N PRO A 128 -8.56 0.97 22.96
CA PRO A 128 -9.88 1.24 23.49
C PRO A 128 -10.23 2.76 23.49
N PRO A 129 -11.49 3.13 23.24
CA PRO A 129 -12.70 2.29 23.18
C PRO A 129 -12.96 1.62 21.82
N MET A 130 -12.11 1.85 20.81
CA MET A 130 -12.25 1.24 19.50
C MET A 130 -11.74 -0.20 19.50
N SER A 131 -12.31 -1.02 18.61
CA SER A 131 -11.94 -2.41 18.42
C SER A 131 -11.53 -2.69 16.97
N SER A 132 -10.68 -3.67 16.78
CA SER A 132 -10.32 -4.23 15.48
C SER A 132 -10.34 -5.76 15.51
N TRP A 133 -10.19 -6.40 14.36
CA TRP A 133 -10.05 -7.86 14.30
C TRP A 133 -8.90 -8.36 15.17
N GLY A 134 -7.75 -7.66 15.13
CA GLY A 134 -6.58 -8.01 15.93
C GLY A 134 -6.82 -7.89 17.44
N THR A 135 -7.51 -6.85 17.90
CA THR A 135 -7.84 -6.70 19.33
C THR A 135 -8.84 -7.76 19.79
N LEU A 136 -9.86 -8.08 18.98
CA LEU A 136 -10.83 -9.14 19.30
C LEU A 136 -10.16 -10.51 19.37
N ILE A 137 -9.29 -10.85 18.42
CA ILE A 137 -8.52 -12.09 18.41
C ILE A 137 -7.62 -12.18 19.63
N ARG A 138 -6.96 -11.08 20.01
CA ARG A 138 -6.13 -10.99 21.21
C ARG A 138 -6.93 -11.30 22.46
N TYR A 139 -8.09 -10.64 22.66
CA TYR A 139 -8.99 -10.95 23.78
C TYR A 139 -9.42 -12.42 23.80
N GLY A 140 -9.70 -12.97 22.62
CA GLY A 140 -10.03 -14.39 22.48
C GLY A 140 -8.90 -15.31 22.92
N VAL A 141 -7.64 -14.97 22.60
CA VAL A 141 -6.45 -15.73 23.04
C VAL A 141 -6.27 -15.63 24.55
N GLU A 142 -6.40 -14.42 25.12
CA GLU A 142 -6.26 -14.19 26.55
C GLU A 142 -7.34 -14.91 27.39
N SER A 143 -8.51 -15.18 26.80
CA SER A 143 -9.66 -15.86 27.45
C SER A 143 -9.87 -17.30 26.97
N MET A 144 -8.93 -17.88 26.24
CA MET A 144 -9.11 -19.14 25.49
C MET A 144 -9.42 -20.34 26.40
N GLU A 145 -8.89 -20.35 27.62
CA GLU A 145 -9.09 -21.45 28.56
C GLU A 145 -10.55 -21.52 29.08
N GLU A 146 -11.18 -20.35 29.28
CA GLU A 146 -12.54 -20.27 29.80
C GLU A 146 -13.59 -20.09 28.70
N HIS A 147 -13.23 -19.33 27.63
CA HIS A 147 -14.18 -18.87 26.62
C HIS A 147 -13.59 -18.98 25.21
N TYR A 148 -13.29 -20.20 24.76
CA TYR A 148 -12.67 -20.46 23.45
C TYR A 148 -13.42 -19.85 22.25
N TRP A 149 -14.74 -19.64 22.36
CA TRP A 149 -15.56 -19.04 21.30
C TRP A 149 -15.20 -17.58 21.02
N LEU A 150 -14.64 -16.85 22.02
CA LEU A 150 -14.16 -15.48 21.82
C LEU A 150 -12.97 -15.38 20.86
N LEU A 151 -12.25 -16.48 20.66
CA LEU A 151 -11.19 -16.59 19.65
C LEU A 151 -11.76 -17.10 18.31
N ILE A 152 -12.61 -18.12 18.36
CA ILE A 152 -13.09 -18.81 17.15
C ILE A 152 -13.95 -17.88 16.29
N TYR A 153 -14.91 -17.16 16.85
CA TYR A 153 -15.80 -16.31 16.06
C TYR A 153 -15.08 -15.16 15.34
N PRO A 154 -14.27 -14.32 16.00
CA PRO A 154 -13.56 -13.25 15.29
C PRO A 154 -12.50 -13.81 14.33
N GLY A 155 -11.80 -14.89 14.69
CA GLY A 155 -10.83 -15.51 13.81
C GLY A 155 -11.46 -16.05 12.53
N LEU A 156 -12.59 -16.75 12.64
CA LEU A 156 -13.29 -17.33 11.51
C LEU A 156 -13.92 -16.25 10.61
N THR A 157 -14.56 -15.25 11.21
CA THR A 157 -15.14 -14.13 10.44
C THR A 157 -14.07 -13.30 9.74
N PHE A 158 -12.94 -13.06 10.40
CA PHE A 158 -11.81 -12.39 9.78
C PHE A 158 -11.24 -13.18 8.59
N THR A 159 -11.05 -14.49 8.76
CA THR A 159 -10.55 -15.37 7.70
C THR A 159 -11.50 -15.39 6.49
N ILE A 160 -12.83 -15.52 6.72
CA ILE A 160 -13.83 -15.46 5.65
C ILE A 160 -13.80 -14.11 4.94
N THR A 161 -13.67 -13.01 5.69
CA THR A 161 -13.59 -11.67 5.13
C THR A 161 -12.37 -11.50 4.23
N LEU A 162 -11.19 -11.94 4.70
CA LEU A 162 -9.96 -11.89 3.89
C LEU A 162 -10.08 -12.73 2.62
N PHE A 163 -10.65 -13.93 2.74
CA PHE A 163 -10.87 -14.82 1.59
C PHE A 163 -11.82 -14.18 0.57
N ALA A 164 -12.94 -13.63 1.03
CA ALA A 164 -13.91 -12.97 0.16
C ALA A 164 -13.27 -11.75 -0.56
N LEU A 165 -12.50 -10.92 0.16
CA LEU A 165 -11.83 -9.76 -0.43
C LEU A 165 -10.77 -10.17 -1.46
N ASN A 166 -10.00 -11.23 -1.22
CA ASN A 166 -9.07 -11.76 -2.23
C ASN A 166 -9.81 -12.24 -3.47
N PHE A 167 -10.91 -12.98 -3.28
CA PHE A 167 -11.72 -13.48 -4.41
C PHE A 167 -12.33 -12.35 -5.25
N PHE A 168 -12.72 -11.25 -4.64
CA PHE A 168 -13.21 -10.06 -5.37
C PHE A 168 -12.10 -9.26 -6.05
N GLY A 169 -10.85 -9.39 -5.59
CA GLY A 169 -9.70 -8.69 -6.16
C GLY A 169 -9.11 -9.37 -7.40
N ASP A 170 -9.30 -10.68 -7.53
CA ASP A 170 -8.86 -11.50 -8.67
C ASP A 170 -9.82 -11.33 -9.88
#